data_59658e42ab77440a1dfc9605dad33f71
#
_entry.id   59658e42ab77440a1dfc9605dad33f71
#
_cell.length_a   1.000
_cell.length_b   1.000
_cell.length_c   1.000
_cell.angle_alpha   90.00
_cell.angle_beta   90.00
_cell.angle_gamma   90.00
#
_symmetry.space_group_name_H-M   'P 1'
#
loop_
_entity.id
_entity.type
_entity.pdbx_description
1 polymer ?
#
loop_
_entity_poly.entity_id
_entity_poly.type
_entity_poly.pdbx_seq_one_letter_code
_entity_poly.pdbx_strand_id
1 'polypeptide(L)'
;PVATWAVWPFHRAMVLNLRHGQATMDTLISVGVTAAYLWSVWALFFTDAGTIGMTMSMSLDVRGDEGGHHIYLEVASTVVAFILAGRYFEARAKRRAGDALRALLDLGAKDVSVLDADGREHRVAIDDLRVGDRFVVRPGEKIATDGRVVDGYSAIDRSLVTGESVPVEVAPGDDVIGATVNENGRLVVEARLVGADTQLAQMARMVEAAQSGKAPVQRLADRVAAVFVPIVIGLSLVTLVGWLVVTGDVERSFSAAVAVLIIACPCALGLATPTALLVGTGRGAQLGIVIRGPEILENTRQVDTIVLDKTGTVTTGSMTLTDVRPVPGHDEDEVLAIAGALESSSEHPIARAIAAAASERCGDLATVSGFTNDPGRGVRASIEGVVYEVGRPSTSVDVAPGETVVALRGDGTPLGHLAVADSVKPSSAEAIRRLRGLGLEPVLLTGDNEATARSVAGQVGIDTVHAEVLPSDKVAVVSELQAAGRRVAMVGDGVNDAAALAQADLGIAMGSGTDAAIQASDLTLVRSDLMSAADAIRLSRRTLATIKGNLFWAFAYNVLAIPLAMAGRLSPAVAGAAMAFSSVFVVSNSLRLKRFQPSD
;
A
#
# COMPACT_ATOMS: atom_id res chain seq x y z
N PRO A 1 -26.43 33.80 -15.84
CA PRO A 1 -26.01 32.96 -14.69
C PRO A 1 -24.94 31.95 -15.05
N VAL A 2 -25.03 31.25 -16.21
CA VAL A 2 -24.08 30.21 -16.60
C VAL A 2 -22.71 30.82 -16.89
N ALA A 3 -22.61 31.77 -17.82
CA ALA A 3 -21.37 32.41 -18.24
C ALA A 3 -20.69 33.27 -17.14
N THR A 4 -21.38 33.56 -16.05
CA THR A 4 -20.85 34.37 -14.94
C THR A 4 -20.67 33.53 -13.68
N TRP A 5 -21.77 33.05 -13.09
CA TRP A 5 -21.76 32.38 -11.80
C TRP A 5 -21.23 30.91 -11.89
N ALA A 6 -21.73 30.13 -12.83
CA ALA A 6 -21.30 28.72 -12.95
C ALA A 6 -19.84 28.60 -13.43
N VAL A 7 -19.37 29.55 -14.26
CA VAL A 7 -17.99 29.60 -14.78
C VAL A 7 -17.04 30.34 -13.86
N TRP A 8 -17.54 31.00 -12.80
CA TRP A 8 -16.71 31.79 -11.89
C TRP A 8 -15.47 31.10 -11.35
N PRO A 9 -15.51 29.82 -10.93
CA PRO A 9 -14.31 29.11 -10.48
C PRO A 9 -13.19 29.09 -11.53
N PHE A 10 -13.56 28.95 -12.82
CA PHE A 10 -12.61 28.92 -13.95
C PHE A 10 -12.04 30.30 -14.25
N HIS A 11 -12.88 31.34 -14.21
CA HIS A 11 -12.43 32.73 -14.39
C HIS A 11 -11.45 33.14 -13.29
N ARG A 12 -11.76 32.81 -12.03
CA ARG A 12 -10.89 33.09 -10.90
C ARG A 12 -9.56 32.35 -11.02
N ALA A 13 -9.58 31.05 -11.37
CA ALA A 13 -8.38 30.26 -11.56
C ALA A 13 -7.53 30.81 -12.72
N MET A 14 -8.14 31.18 -13.86
CA MET A 14 -7.45 31.82 -14.98
C MET A 14 -6.69 33.07 -14.53
N VAL A 15 -7.38 34.02 -13.85
CA VAL A 15 -6.77 35.29 -13.43
C VAL A 15 -5.61 35.05 -12.46
N LEU A 16 -5.77 34.13 -11.50
CA LEU A 16 -4.72 33.80 -10.54
C LEU A 16 -3.49 33.17 -11.22
N ASN A 17 -3.71 32.22 -12.13
CA ASN A 17 -2.61 31.53 -12.82
C ASN A 17 -1.89 32.45 -13.82
N LEU A 18 -2.63 33.30 -14.54
CA LEU A 18 -2.03 34.27 -15.46
C LEU A 18 -1.18 35.31 -14.74
N ARG A 19 -1.53 35.72 -13.50
CA ARG A 19 -0.68 36.59 -12.67
C ARG A 19 0.69 35.97 -12.37
N HIS A 20 0.79 34.64 -12.39
CA HIS A 20 2.04 33.88 -12.22
C HIS A 20 2.64 33.44 -13.56
N GLY A 21 2.16 33.98 -14.69
CA GLY A 21 2.67 33.65 -16.02
C GLY A 21 2.33 32.23 -16.50
N GLN A 22 1.35 31.59 -15.89
CA GLN A 22 0.96 30.21 -16.23
C GLN A 22 -0.44 30.21 -16.87
N ALA A 23 -0.56 29.60 -18.05
CA ALA A 23 -1.84 29.28 -18.68
C ALA A 23 -2.20 27.82 -18.38
N THR A 24 -3.39 27.60 -17.82
CA THR A 24 -3.89 26.28 -17.42
C THR A 24 -5.13 25.89 -18.22
N MET A 25 -5.64 24.66 -18.00
CA MET A 25 -6.90 24.23 -18.60
C MET A 25 -8.08 25.17 -18.26
N ASP A 26 -8.08 25.77 -17.08
CA ASP A 26 -9.12 26.73 -16.68
C ASP A 26 -9.09 27.99 -17.55
N THR A 27 -7.91 28.35 -18.09
CA THR A 27 -7.74 29.43 -19.06
C THR A 27 -8.49 29.13 -20.36
N LEU A 28 -8.36 27.92 -20.90
CA LEU A 28 -9.05 27.50 -22.14
C LEU A 28 -10.57 27.54 -21.99
N ILE A 29 -11.07 27.00 -20.86
CA ILE A 29 -12.52 27.01 -20.56
C ILE A 29 -13.03 28.44 -20.43
N SER A 30 -12.33 29.25 -19.65
CA SER A 30 -12.70 30.65 -19.40
C SER A 30 -12.74 31.46 -20.69
N VAL A 31 -11.72 31.34 -21.54
CA VAL A 31 -11.63 32.04 -22.84
C VAL A 31 -12.70 31.54 -23.79
N GLY A 32 -12.87 30.22 -23.93
CA GLY A 32 -13.86 29.62 -24.84
C GLY A 32 -15.30 30.00 -24.49
N VAL A 33 -15.68 29.92 -23.20
CA VAL A 33 -17.02 30.30 -22.75
C VAL A 33 -17.25 31.79 -22.89
N THR A 34 -16.25 32.61 -22.55
CA THR A 34 -16.36 34.09 -22.70
C THR A 34 -16.51 34.47 -24.16
N ALA A 35 -15.73 33.87 -25.06
CA ALA A 35 -15.82 34.11 -26.49
C ALA A 35 -17.21 33.71 -27.03
N ALA A 36 -17.71 32.52 -26.69
CA ALA A 36 -19.04 32.07 -27.10
C ALA A 36 -20.16 32.95 -26.58
N TYR A 37 -20.04 33.45 -25.34
CA TYR A 37 -21.01 34.37 -24.75
C TYR A 37 -21.00 35.74 -25.43
N LEU A 38 -19.83 36.35 -25.62
CA LEU A 38 -19.70 37.66 -26.28
C LEU A 38 -20.17 37.61 -27.72
N TRP A 39 -19.83 36.54 -28.44
CA TRP A 39 -20.35 36.30 -29.81
C TRP A 39 -21.88 36.25 -29.81
N SER A 40 -22.47 35.47 -28.91
CA SER A 40 -23.92 35.30 -28.83
C SER A 40 -24.65 36.62 -28.51
N VAL A 41 -24.07 37.43 -27.62
CA VAL A 41 -24.60 38.77 -27.34
C VAL A 41 -24.50 39.66 -28.58
N TRP A 42 -23.35 39.64 -29.26
CA TRP A 42 -23.19 40.42 -30.50
C TRP A 42 -24.14 39.93 -31.61
N ALA A 43 -24.28 38.63 -31.82
CA ALA A 43 -25.18 38.07 -32.82
C ALA A 43 -26.65 38.44 -32.51
N LEU A 44 -27.06 38.39 -31.25
CA LEU A 44 -28.44 38.72 -30.82
C LEU A 44 -28.83 40.15 -31.11
N PHE A 45 -27.91 41.12 -30.98
CA PHE A 45 -28.23 42.55 -31.09
C PHE A 45 -27.84 43.16 -32.46
N PHE A 46 -26.92 42.53 -33.22
CA PHE A 46 -26.35 43.12 -34.43
C PHE A 46 -26.54 42.26 -35.68
N THR A 47 -27.22 41.08 -35.56
CA THR A 47 -27.52 40.21 -36.70
C THR A 47 -28.99 39.76 -36.67
N ASP A 48 -29.43 39.06 -37.71
CA ASP A 48 -30.80 38.53 -37.81
C ASP A 48 -31.11 37.39 -36.80
N ALA A 49 -30.10 36.91 -36.06
CA ALA A 49 -30.25 35.85 -35.04
C ALA A 49 -31.18 36.21 -33.88
N GLY A 50 -31.49 37.48 -33.67
CA GLY A 50 -32.44 38.00 -32.67
C GLY A 50 -33.87 38.14 -33.15
N THR A 51 -34.21 37.74 -34.38
CA THR A 51 -35.54 37.92 -34.97
C THR A 51 -36.60 37.05 -34.24
N ILE A 52 -37.72 37.66 -33.84
CA ILE A 52 -38.80 36.97 -33.15
C ILE A 52 -39.39 35.87 -34.02
N GLY A 53 -39.43 34.63 -33.54
CA GLY A 53 -39.97 33.47 -34.24
C GLY A 53 -38.92 32.60 -34.93
N MET A 54 -37.64 32.97 -34.88
CA MET A 54 -36.54 32.13 -35.36
C MET A 54 -36.37 30.91 -34.46
N THR A 55 -36.37 29.70 -35.07
CA THR A 55 -36.12 28.45 -34.38
C THR A 55 -34.75 27.90 -34.80
N MET A 56 -33.90 27.61 -33.84
CA MET A 56 -32.62 26.92 -34.10
C MET A 56 -32.78 25.42 -33.84
N SER A 57 -32.38 24.62 -34.77
CA SER A 57 -32.27 23.17 -34.57
C SER A 57 -30.89 22.84 -34.02
N MET A 58 -30.82 22.13 -32.89
CA MET A 58 -29.57 21.59 -32.38
C MET A 58 -29.14 20.43 -33.27
N SER A 59 -28.29 20.69 -34.28
CA SER A 59 -27.76 19.64 -35.13
C SER A 59 -26.48 19.09 -34.52
N LEU A 60 -26.45 17.77 -34.35
CA LEU A 60 -25.21 17.06 -34.05
C LEU A 60 -24.36 16.85 -35.32
N ASP A 61 -24.83 17.36 -36.44
CA ASP A 61 -24.17 17.16 -37.73
C ASP A 61 -22.88 17.96 -37.78
N VAL A 62 -21.85 17.29 -38.23
CA VAL A 62 -20.47 17.77 -38.35
C VAL A 62 -20.34 18.78 -39.53
N ARG A 63 -21.31 18.81 -40.42
CA ARG A 63 -21.39 19.74 -41.54
C ARG A 63 -22.32 20.89 -41.12
N GLY A 64 -21.70 22.03 -40.83
CA GLY A 64 -22.46 23.21 -40.44
C GLY A 64 -23.63 23.49 -41.37
N ASP A 65 -24.77 23.82 -40.79
CA ASP A 65 -25.99 24.20 -41.49
C ASP A 65 -25.71 25.44 -42.39
N GLU A 66 -26.10 25.37 -43.62
CA GLU A 66 -25.91 26.45 -44.58
C GLU A 66 -27.00 27.50 -44.32
N GLY A 67 -26.66 28.63 -43.69
CA GLY A 67 -27.41 29.84 -43.90
C GLY A 67 -28.20 30.47 -42.73
N GLY A 68 -27.62 30.62 -41.54
CA GLY A 68 -28.20 31.47 -40.51
C GLY A 68 -27.18 31.88 -39.44
N HIS A 69 -27.27 33.09 -38.92
CA HIS A 69 -26.42 33.50 -37.79
C HIS A 69 -26.79 32.72 -36.54
N HIS A 70 -25.86 31.90 -36.00
CA HIS A 70 -26.10 31.06 -34.86
C HIS A 70 -25.69 31.74 -33.53
N ILE A 71 -26.53 31.55 -32.51
CA ILE A 71 -26.27 31.94 -31.14
C ILE A 71 -25.63 30.71 -30.45
N TYR A 72 -24.49 30.87 -29.74
CA TYR A 72 -23.75 29.79 -29.08
C TYR A 72 -24.03 29.74 -27.56
N LEU A 73 -25.18 30.29 -27.08
CA LEU A 73 -25.53 30.25 -25.64
C LEU A 73 -25.78 28.82 -25.16
N GLU A 74 -26.42 27.98 -26.00
CA GLU A 74 -26.64 26.57 -25.70
C GLU A 74 -25.31 25.80 -25.65
N VAL A 75 -24.39 26.11 -26.57
CA VAL A 75 -23.03 25.51 -26.57
C VAL A 75 -22.27 25.88 -25.32
N ALA A 76 -22.22 27.18 -24.98
CA ALA A 76 -21.58 27.66 -23.75
C ALA A 76 -22.19 26.99 -22.51
N SER A 77 -23.52 26.88 -22.45
CA SER A 77 -24.24 26.26 -21.33
C SER A 77 -23.97 24.75 -21.24
N THR A 78 -24.01 24.05 -22.37
CA THR A 78 -23.80 22.61 -22.49
C THR A 78 -22.36 22.24 -22.11
N VAL A 79 -21.38 22.98 -22.63
CA VAL A 79 -19.95 22.76 -22.30
C VAL A 79 -19.71 22.97 -20.80
N VAL A 80 -20.23 24.06 -20.22
CA VAL A 80 -20.11 24.31 -18.78
C VAL A 80 -20.80 23.20 -17.98
N ALA A 81 -21.99 22.76 -18.38
CA ALA A 81 -22.70 21.67 -17.72
C ALA A 81 -21.91 20.37 -17.74
N PHE A 82 -21.33 20.00 -18.90
CA PHE A 82 -20.49 18.79 -19.02
C PHE A 82 -19.21 18.87 -18.17
N ILE A 83 -18.54 20.03 -18.15
CA ILE A 83 -17.33 20.21 -17.36
C ILE A 83 -17.65 20.16 -15.86
N LEU A 84 -18.72 20.81 -15.42
CA LEU A 84 -19.15 20.79 -14.02
C LEU A 84 -19.65 19.39 -13.61
N ALA A 85 -20.37 18.68 -14.48
CA ALA A 85 -20.74 17.30 -14.26
C ALA A 85 -19.48 16.41 -14.13
N GLY A 86 -18.51 16.58 -15.02
CA GLY A 86 -17.21 15.89 -14.92
C GLY A 86 -16.53 16.15 -13.57
N ARG A 87 -16.43 17.41 -13.14
CA ARG A 87 -15.89 17.79 -11.81
C ARG A 87 -16.70 17.24 -10.64
N TYR A 88 -18.03 17.18 -10.77
CA TYR A 88 -18.89 16.56 -9.76
C TYR A 88 -18.61 15.07 -9.62
N PHE A 89 -18.56 14.33 -10.75
CA PHE A 89 -18.20 12.90 -10.73
C PHE A 89 -16.79 12.67 -10.21
N GLU A 90 -15.86 13.58 -10.53
CA GLU A 90 -14.51 13.58 -9.96
C GLU A 90 -14.54 13.69 -8.44
N ALA A 91 -15.18 14.74 -7.92
CA ALA A 91 -15.26 14.97 -6.48
C ALA A 91 -15.98 13.82 -5.75
N ARG A 92 -16.99 13.23 -6.40
CA ARG A 92 -17.69 12.05 -5.89
C ARG A 92 -16.80 10.79 -5.89
N ALA A 93 -16.03 10.57 -6.95
CA ALA A 93 -15.09 9.45 -7.04
C ALA A 93 -13.97 9.57 -5.99
N LYS A 94 -13.40 10.76 -5.82
CA LYS A 94 -12.42 11.06 -4.78
C LYS A 94 -12.99 10.82 -3.37
N ARG A 95 -14.21 11.27 -3.09
CA ARG A 95 -14.89 11.00 -1.82
C ARG A 95 -15.08 9.50 -1.57
N ARG A 96 -15.63 8.76 -2.54
CA ARG A 96 -15.83 7.30 -2.41
C ARG A 96 -14.54 6.51 -2.25
N ALA A 97 -13.44 6.99 -2.79
CA ALA A 97 -12.15 6.35 -2.59
C ALA A 97 -11.54 6.71 -1.22
N GLY A 98 -11.78 7.95 -0.72
CA GLY A 98 -11.46 8.35 0.65
C GLY A 98 -12.35 7.68 1.72
N ASP A 99 -13.59 7.30 1.37
CA ASP A 99 -14.48 6.55 2.26
C ASP A 99 -13.92 5.16 2.63
N ALA A 100 -13.14 4.55 1.75
CA ALA A 100 -12.44 3.29 2.05
C ALA A 100 -11.39 3.47 3.16
N LEU A 101 -10.72 4.62 3.21
CA LEU A 101 -9.77 4.96 4.27
C LEU A 101 -10.50 5.31 5.59
N ARG A 102 -11.59 6.07 5.51
CA ARG A 102 -12.44 6.34 6.68
C ARG A 102 -13.04 5.06 7.24
N ALA A 103 -13.47 4.14 6.37
CA ALA A 103 -13.97 2.84 6.79
C ALA A 103 -12.91 2.03 7.57
N LEU A 104 -11.61 2.16 7.25
CA LEU A 104 -10.53 1.57 8.05
C LEU A 104 -10.44 2.21 9.45
N LEU A 105 -10.55 3.53 9.55
CA LEU A 105 -10.55 4.25 10.83
C LEU A 105 -11.83 3.97 11.65
N ASP A 106 -12.97 3.81 11.00
CA ASP A 106 -14.25 3.46 11.62
C ASP A 106 -14.33 1.97 12.06
N LEU A 107 -13.32 1.15 11.75
CA LEU A 107 -13.23 -0.25 12.19
C LEU A 107 -12.97 -0.37 13.69
N GLY A 108 -12.36 0.61 14.34
CA GLY A 108 -12.07 0.61 15.78
C GLY A 108 -13.33 0.48 16.65
N ALA A 109 -13.14 -0.01 17.89
CA ALA A 109 -14.19 0.03 18.91
C ALA A 109 -14.46 1.50 19.29
N LYS A 110 -15.71 1.83 19.63
CA LYS A 110 -16.09 3.18 20.05
C LYS A 110 -16.05 3.34 21.58
N ASP A 111 -16.30 2.24 22.26
CA ASP A 111 -16.29 2.13 23.71
C ASP A 111 -15.67 0.79 24.13
N VAL A 112 -15.23 0.70 25.36
CA VAL A 112 -14.49 -0.44 25.89
C VAL A 112 -14.86 -0.69 27.36
N SER A 113 -14.92 -1.96 27.78
CA SER A 113 -15.16 -2.36 29.16
C SER A 113 -13.83 -2.50 29.91
N VAL A 114 -13.47 -1.48 30.68
CA VAL A 114 -12.22 -1.45 31.47
C VAL A 114 -12.45 -2.10 32.83
N LEU A 115 -11.43 -2.83 33.32
CA LEU A 115 -11.39 -3.39 34.66
C LEU A 115 -10.67 -2.41 35.62
N ASP A 116 -11.34 -2.02 36.69
CA ASP A 116 -10.70 -1.27 37.77
C ASP A 116 -9.81 -2.18 38.65
N ALA A 117 -9.13 -1.58 39.65
CA ALA A 117 -8.26 -2.30 40.59
C ALA A 117 -9.02 -3.34 41.42
N ASP A 118 -10.33 -3.18 41.61
CA ASP A 118 -11.20 -4.09 42.36
C ASP A 118 -11.79 -5.21 41.45
N GLY A 119 -11.44 -5.24 40.15
CA GLY A 119 -11.93 -6.20 39.16
C GLY A 119 -13.36 -5.93 38.70
N ARG A 120 -13.89 -4.72 38.94
CA ARG A 120 -15.22 -4.33 38.43
C ARG A 120 -15.10 -3.75 37.03
N GLU A 121 -16.05 -4.12 36.18
CA GLU A 121 -16.12 -3.61 34.81
C GLU A 121 -16.90 -2.29 34.78
N HIS A 122 -16.32 -1.30 34.06
CA HIS A 122 -17.00 -0.06 33.74
C HIS A 122 -16.74 0.30 32.27
N ARG A 123 -17.72 0.88 31.61
CA ARG A 123 -17.62 1.23 30.21
C ARG A 123 -17.10 2.65 30.05
N VAL A 124 -16.05 2.81 29.24
CA VAL A 124 -15.45 4.11 28.93
C VAL A 124 -15.40 4.32 27.42
N ALA A 125 -15.34 5.57 26.98
CA ALA A 125 -15.06 5.87 25.58
C ALA A 125 -13.63 5.45 25.24
N ILE A 126 -13.39 5.04 23.98
CA ILE A 126 -12.07 4.61 23.54
C ILE A 126 -11.00 5.72 23.72
N ASP A 127 -11.40 6.98 23.60
CA ASP A 127 -10.51 8.13 23.76
C ASP A 127 -10.05 8.34 25.22
N ASP A 128 -10.73 7.74 26.20
CA ASP A 128 -10.38 7.81 27.61
C ASP A 128 -9.47 6.65 28.06
N LEU A 129 -9.28 5.63 27.21
CA LEU A 129 -8.43 4.47 27.47
C LEU A 129 -6.95 4.88 27.52
N ARG A 130 -6.22 4.37 28.53
CA ARG A 130 -4.80 4.67 28.74
C ARG A 130 -3.93 3.41 28.62
N VAL A 131 -2.67 3.64 28.31
CA VAL A 131 -1.66 2.57 28.35
C VAL A 131 -1.57 1.97 29.75
N GLY A 132 -1.63 0.64 29.84
CA GLY A 132 -1.65 -0.13 31.08
C GLY A 132 -3.05 -0.44 31.61
N ASP A 133 -4.12 0.17 31.07
CA ASP A 133 -5.48 -0.20 31.44
C ASP A 133 -5.79 -1.61 30.95
N ARG A 134 -6.52 -2.37 31.79
CA ARG A 134 -6.99 -3.71 31.45
C ARG A 134 -8.44 -3.65 31.02
N PHE A 135 -8.74 -4.27 29.90
CA PHE A 135 -10.10 -4.29 29.36
C PHE A 135 -10.53 -5.69 28.95
N VAL A 136 -11.83 -5.91 29.00
CA VAL A 136 -12.47 -7.19 28.68
C VAL A 136 -12.94 -7.17 27.23
N VAL A 137 -12.68 -8.26 26.51
CA VAL A 137 -13.18 -8.49 25.15
C VAL A 137 -13.96 -9.81 25.14
N ARG A 138 -15.25 -9.74 24.85
CA ARG A 138 -16.14 -10.90 24.79
C ARG A 138 -16.22 -11.46 23.37
N PRO A 139 -16.69 -12.70 23.19
CA PRO A 139 -16.95 -13.25 21.88
C PRO A 139 -17.82 -12.33 21.03
N GLY A 140 -17.39 -12.09 19.77
CA GLY A 140 -18.03 -11.17 18.82
C GLY A 140 -17.69 -9.70 19.02
N GLU A 141 -16.97 -9.32 20.09
CA GLU A 141 -16.52 -7.95 20.31
C GLU A 141 -15.20 -7.69 19.59
N LYS A 142 -15.00 -6.42 19.20
CA LYS A 142 -13.72 -5.95 18.67
C LYS A 142 -12.75 -5.66 19.79
N ILE A 143 -11.48 -5.98 19.56
CA ILE A 143 -10.39 -5.58 20.45
C ILE A 143 -10.27 -4.06 20.36
N ALA A 144 -10.32 -3.39 21.52
CA ALA A 144 -10.43 -1.94 21.58
C ALA A 144 -9.18 -1.23 21.06
N THR A 145 -8.00 -1.73 21.42
CA THR A 145 -6.70 -1.15 21.08
C THR A 145 -5.62 -2.23 21.02
N ASP A 146 -4.44 -1.86 20.54
CA ASP A 146 -3.30 -2.78 20.55
C ASP A 146 -2.87 -3.08 21.99
N GLY A 147 -2.71 -4.35 22.31
CA GLY A 147 -2.43 -4.78 23.67
C GLY A 147 -1.88 -6.18 23.76
N ARG A 148 -1.73 -6.64 24.99
CA ARG A 148 -1.28 -8.00 25.32
C ARG A 148 -2.36 -8.73 26.10
N VAL A 149 -2.62 -9.97 25.74
CA VAL A 149 -3.52 -10.83 26.50
C VAL A 149 -2.93 -11.12 27.88
N VAL A 150 -3.68 -10.80 28.94
CA VAL A 150 -3.27 -11.04 30.32
C VAL A 150 -3.96 -12.28 30.87
N ASP A 151 -5.20 -12.56 30.43
CA ASP A 151 -6.01 -13.69 30.87
C ASP A 151 -6.98 -14.12 29.77
N GLY A 152 -7.24 -15.41 29.68
CA GLY A 152 -8.16 -16.02 28.74
C GLY A 152 -7.48 -16.63 27.50
N TYR A 153 -8.24 -17.49 26.82
CA TYR A 153 -7.86 -18.14 25.55
C TYR A 153 -8.96 -17.93 24.52
N SER A 154 -8.60 -17.62 23.30
CA SER A 154 -9.58 -17.43 22.21
C SER A 154 -8.93 -17.53 20.84
N ALA A 155 -9.77 -17.50 19.79
CA ALA A 155 -9.36 -17.25 18.42
C ALA A 155 -9.75 -15.82 18.01
N ILE A 156 -8.88 -15.14 17.29
CA ILE A 156 -9.08 -13.77 16.84
C ILE A 156 -9.12 -13.73 15.31
N ASP A 157 -10.22 -13.23 14.76
CA ASP A 157 -10.31 -12.89 13.34
C ASP A 157 -9.55 -11.58 13.07
N ARG A 158 -8.44 -11.70 12.35
CA ARG A 158 -7.59 -10.59 11.92
C ARG A 158 -7.89 -10.13 10.48
N SER A 159 -8.89 -10.73 9.82
CA SER A 159 -9.15 -10.52 8.38
C SER A 159 -9.34 -9.05 7.99
N LEU A 160 -9.92 -8.25 8.87
CA LEU A 160 -10.14 -6.81 8.64
C LEU A 160 -8.84 -5.99 8.62
N VAL A 161 -7.79 -6.44 9.32
CA VAL A 161 -6.51 -5.73 9.45
C VAL A 161 -5.45 -6.38 8.58
N THR A 162 -5.34 -7.71 8.62
CA THR A 162 -4.32 -8.45 7.87
C THR A 162 -4.82 -9.03 6.55
N GLY A 163 -6.14 -9.15 6.37
CA GLY A 163 -6.77 -9.80 5.22
C GLY A 163 -6.70 -11.34 5.26
N GLU A 164 -6.23 -11.94 6.37
CA GLU A 164 -6.21 -13.40 6.58
C GLU A 164 -7.57 -13.86 7.07
N SER A 165 -8.15 -14.86 6.38
CA SER A 165 -9.49 -15.35 6.71
C SER A 165 -9.49 -16.43 7.81
N VAL A 166 -8.32 -16.93 8.21
CA VAL A 166 -8.19 -17.96 9.24
C VAL A 166 -7.98 -17.28 10.59
N PRO A 167 -8.85 -17.51 11.59
CA PRO A 167 -8.66 -16.99 12.93
C PRO A 167 -7.37 -17.51 13.57
N VAL A 168 -6.70 -16.66 14.34
CA VAL A 168 -5.44 -16.97 15.02
C VAL A 168 -5.73 -17.21 16.49
N GLU A 169 -5.30 -18.35 17.02
CA GLU A 169 -5.40 -18.66 18.45
C GLU A 169 -4.48 -17.73 19.26
N VAL A 170 -4.98 -17.27 20.41
CA VAL A 170 -4.25 -16.39 21.32
C VAL A 170 -4.42 -16.85 22.77
N ALA A 171 -3.33 -16.69 23.53
CA ALA A 171 -3.17 -17.09 24.91
C ALA A 171 -2.58 -15.94 25.76
N PRO A 172 -2.55 -16.04 27.09
CA PRO A 172 -1.87 -15.07 27.94
C PRO A 172 -0.39 -14.91 27.53
N GLY A 173 0.01 -13.65 27.29
CA GLY A 173 1.34 -13.29 26.79
C GLY A 173 1.38 -12.91 25.33
N ASP A 174 0.37 -13.24 24.53
CA ASP A 174 0.31 -12.89 23.11
C ASP A 174 -0.12 -11.45 22.88
N ASP A 175 0.42 -10.84 21.82
CA ASP A 175 0.06 -9.50 21.42
C ASP A 175 -1.15 -9.54 20.46
N VAL A 176 -2.07 -8.58 20.66
CA VAL A 176 -3.31 -8.44 19.88
C VAL A 176 -3.42 -7.05 19.29
N ILE A 177 -4.05 -6.96 18.12
CA ILE A 177 -4.18 -5.72 17.35
C ILE A 177 -5.59 -5.16 17.50
N GLY A 178 -5.71 -3.88 17.70
CA GLY A 178 -6.97 -3.17 17.75
C GLY A 178 -7.81 -3.36 16.47
N ALA A 179 -9.13 -3.32 16.61
CA ALA A 179 -10.12 -3.55 15.55
C ALA A 179 -10.26 -4.99 15.03
N THR A 180 -9.43 -5.94 15.48
CA THR A 180 -9.64 -7.37 15.21
C THR A 180 -10.80 -7.91 16.05
N VAL A 181 -11.42 -9.01 15.65
CA VAL A 181 -12.65 -9.54 16.28
C VAL A 181 -12.32 -10.78 17.10
N ASN A 182 -12.74 -10.78 18.35
CA ASN A 182 -12.63 -11.94 19.22
C ASN A 182 -13.75 -12.94 18.90
N GLU A 183 -13.45 -14.22 18.62
CA GLU A 183 -14.46 -15.17 18.17
C GLU A 183 -15.08 -16.01 19.32
N ASN A 184 -14.26 -16.58 20.19
CA ASN A 184 -14.71 -17.67 21.05
C ASN A 184 -14.69 -17.38 22.56
N GLY A 185 -13.52 -17.07 23.11
CA GLY A 185 -13.30 -16.95 24.54
C GLY A 185 -13.47 -15.53 25.08
N ARG A 186 -13.56 -15.38 26.41
CA ARG A 186 -13.43 -14.08 27.07
C ARG A 186 -11.95 -13.78 27.26
N LEU A 187 -11.49 -12.66 26.76
CA LEU A 187 -10.11 -12.19 26.93
C LEU A 187 -10.05 -11.01 27.89
N VAL A 188 -8.99 -10.93 28.67
CA VAL A 188 -8.56 -9.70 29.35
C VAL A 188 -7.27 -9.24 28.68
N VAL A 189 -7.28 -8.03 28.17
CA VAL A 189 -6.17 -7.44 27.42
C VAL A 189 -5.67 -6.20 28.17
N GLU A 190 -4.35 -6.07 28.30
CA GLU A 190 -3.68 -4.86 28.79
C GLU A 190 -3.32 -3.97 27.62
N ALA A 191 -3.80 -2.72 27.61
CA ALA A 191 -3.53 -1.75 26.56
C ALA A 191 -2.04 -1.38 26.50
N ARG A 192 -1.42 -1.53 25.33
CA ARG A 192 -0.02 -1.18 25.08
C ARG A 192 0.13 0.09 24.26
N LEU A 193 -0.71 0.26 23.24
CA LEU A 193 -0.75 1.44 22.40
C LEU A 193 -2.18 1.97 22.39
N VAL A 194 -2.37 3.30 22.45
CA VAL A 194 -3.69 3.93 22.46
C VAL A 194 -3.77 5.11 21.48
N GLY A 195 -4.95 5.42 21.02
CA GLY A 195 -5.21 6.59 20.18
C GLY A 195 -4.38 6.62 18.89
N ALA A 196 -3.59 7.68 18.73
CA ALA A 196 -2.79 7.89 17.50
C ALA A 196 -1.62 6.90 17.35
N ASP A 197 -1.21 6.23 18.40
CA ASP A 197 -0.03 5.35 18.38
C ASP A 197 -0.39 3.90 18.01
N THR A 198 -1.68 3.57 17.89
CA THR A 198 -2.14 2.25 17.45
C THR A 198 -1.70 1.95 16.02
N GLN A 199 -1.48 0.67 15.71
CA GLN A 199 -1.11 0.21 14.37
C GLN A 199 -2.13 0.69 13.32
N LEU A 200 -3.43 0.59 13.64
CA LEU A 200 -4.49 1.06 12.75
C LEU A 200 -4.39 2.57 12.47
N ALA A 201 -4.15 3.39 13.50
CA ALA A 201 -3.99 4.84 13.35
C ALA A 201 -2.71 5.20 12.58
N GLN A 202 -1.61 4.46 12.79
CA GLN A 202 -0.38 4.63 12.04
C GLN A 202 -0.57 4.30 10.56
N MET A 203 -1.24 3.18 10.23
CA MET A 203 -1.59 2.83 8.84
C MET A 203 -2.42 3.92 8.17
N ALA A 204 -3.43 4.44 8.86
CA ALA A 204 -4.29 5.49 8.33
C ALA A 204 -3.51 6.77 8.03
N ARG A 205 -2.61 7.21 8.93
CA ARG A 205 -1.73 8.37 8.71
C ARG A 205 -0.77 8.16 7.53
N MET A 206 -0.19 6.97 7.39
CA MET A 206 0.68 6.65 6.25
C MET A 206 -0.08 6.72 4.92
N VAL A 207 -1.31 6.20 4.87
CA VAL A 207 -2.17 6.28 3.67
C VAL A 207 -2.58 7.72 3.38
N GLU A 208 -2.88 8.53 4.39
CA GLU A 208 -3.21 9.95 4.23
C GLU A 208 -1.99 10.75 3.73
N ALA A 209 -0.81 10.52 4.28
CA ALA A 209 0.45 11.11 3.82
C ALA A 209 0.76 10.73 2.37
N ALA A 210 0.54 9.46 1.99
CA ALA A 210 0.70 8.98 0.62
C ALA A 210 -0.19 9.72 -0.39
N GLN A 211 -1.36 10.17 0.04
CA GLN A 211 -2.30 10.90 -0.83
C GLN A 211 -1.96 12.39 -0.99
N SER A 212 -1.17 12.96 -0.09
CA SER A 212 -0.85 14.40 -0.10
C SER A 212 0.29 14.78 -1.04
N GLY A 213 1.16 13.84 -1.43
CA GLY A 213 2.29 14.03 -2.32
C GLY A 213 1.91 14.17 -3.80
N LYS A 214 2.65 14.99 -4.58
CA LYS A 214 2.52 15.04 -6.04
C LYS A 214 3.52 14.07 -6.68
N ALA A 215 3.00 13.05 -7.38
CA ALA A 215 3.83 12.12 -8.15
C ALA A 215 4.73 12.84 -9.18
N PRO A 216 5.94 12.34 -9.47
CA PRO A 216 6.77 12.85 -10.56
C PRO A 216 6.02 12.88 -11.90
N VAL A 217 5.23 11.85 -12.19
CA VAL A 217 4.39 11.78 -13.39
C VAL A 217 3.32 12.88 -13.43
N GLN A 218 2.81 13.32 -12.29
CA GLN A 218 1.86 14.44 -12.21
C GLN A 218 2.57 15.77 -12.48
N ARG A 219 3.77 15.97 -11.94
CA ARG A 219 4.60 17.14 -12.25
C ARG A 219 4.94 17.24 -13.74
N LEU A 220 5.19 16.09 -14.39
CA LEU A 220 5.39 16.02 -15.83
C LEU A 220 4.13 16.43 -16.59
N ALA A 221 2.96 15.92 -16.18
CA ALA A 221 1.68 16.27 -16.79
C ALA A 221 1.36 17.78 -16.67
N ASP A 222 1.63 18.38 -15.50
CA ASP A 222 1.47 19.82 -15.27
C ASP A 222 2.41 20.64 -16.19
N ARG A 223 3.66 20.20 -16.37
CA ARG A 223 4.64 20.84 -17.25
C ARG A 223 4.23 20.75 -18.74
N VAL A 224 3.75 19.59 -19.16
CA VAL A 224 3.25 19.39 -20.52
C VAL A 224 2.04 20.29 -20.77
N ALA A 225 1.10 20.38 -19.82
CA ALA A 225 -0.06 21.26 -19.92
C ALA A 225 0.34 22.75 -20.04
N ALA A 226 1.35 23.20 -19.32
CA ALA A 226 1.83 24.57 -19.37
C ALA A 226 2.38 24.99 -20.74
N VAL A 227 2.93 24.04 -21.53
CA VAL A 227 3.37 24.28 -22.92
C VAL A 227 2.23 24.08 -23.90
N PHE A 228 1.38 23.08 -23.68
CA PHE A 228 0.30 22.70 -24.57
C PHE A 228 -0.78 23.80 -24.69
N VAL A 229 -1.16 24.45 -23.58
CA VAL A 229 -2.23 25.46 -23.57
C VAL A 229 -1.91 26.68 -24.43
N PRO A 230 -0.73 27.32 -24.35
CA PRO A 230 -0.36 28.40 -25.29
C PRO A 230 -0.35 27.98 -26.75
N ILE A 231 0.12 26.75 -27.05
CA ILE A 231 0.11 26.21 -28.42
C ILE A 231 -1.32 26.11 -28.95
N VAL A 232 -2.24 25.60 -28.13
CA VAL A 232 -3.66 25.46 -28.51
C VAL A 232 -4.32 26.81 -28.76
N ILE A 233 -4.04 27.81 -27.92
CA ILE A 233 -4.53 29.17 -28.15
C ILE A 233 -4.02 29.71 -29.52
N GLY A 234 -2.73 29.48 -29.81
CA GLY A 234 -2.14 29.83 -31.11
C GLY A 234 -2.84 29.12 -32.25
N LEU A 235 -3.07 27.79 -32.16
CA LEU A 235 -3.78 27.01 -33.19
C LEU A 235 -5.21 27.48 -33.37
N SER A 236 -5.91 27.85 -32.30
CA SER A 236 -7.26 28.40 -32.37
C SER A 236 -7.28 29.73 -33.16
N LEU A 237 -6.33 30.63 -32.87
CA LEU A 237 -6.18 31.89 -33.61
C LEU A 237 -5.83 31.66 -35.10
N VAL A 238 -4.91 30.73 -35.39
CA VAL A 238 -4.58 30.33 -36.78
C VAL A 238 -5.81 29.76 -37.48
N THR A 239 -6.61 28.95 -36.78
CA THR A 239 -7.86 28.40 -37.33
C THR A 239 -8.86 29.51 -37.64
N LEU A 240 -9.06 30.45 -36.72
CA LEU A 240 -9.94 31.61 -36.89
C LEU A 240 -9.55 32.42 -38.13
N VAL A 241 -8.29 32.86 -38.20
CA VAL A 241 -7.77 33.67 -39.29
C VAL A 241 -7.77 32.89 -40.60
N GLY A 242 -7.36 31.62 -40.60
CA GLY A 242 -7.33 30.78 -41.79
C GLY A 242 -8.70 30.61 -42.43
N TRP A 243 -9.73 30.28 -41.66
CA TRP A 243 -11.09 30.17 -42.14
C TRP A 243 -11.65 31.53 -42.61
N LEU A 244 -11.37 32.60 -41.86
CA LEU A 244 -11.82 33.94 -42.24
C LEU A 244 -11.23 34.39 -43.59
N VAL A 245 -9.94 34.12 -43.83
CA VAL A 245 -9.27 34.47 -45.10
C VAL A 245 -9.75 33.59 -46.27
N VAL A 246 -9.98 32.30 -46.05
CA VAL A 246 -10.35 31.36 -47.09
C VAL A 246 -11.82 31.46 -47.48
N THR A 247 -12.72 31.63 -46.50
CA THR A 247 -14.17 31.59 -46.76
C THR A 247 -14.87 32.95 -46.62
N GLY A 248 -14.29 33.90 -45.89
CA GLY A 248 -14.95 35.15 -45.49
C GLY A 248 -16.08 34.95 -44.47
N ASP A 249 -16.35 33.71 -44.08
CA ASP A 249 -17.43 33.34 -43.15
C ASP A 249 -16.95 33.46 -41.71
N VAL A 250 -17.39 34.52 -41.02
CA VAL A 250 -16.99 34.83 -39.66
C VAL A 250 -17.51 33.79 -38.66
N GLU A 251 -18.72 33.27 -38.89
CA GLU A 251 -19.38 32.33 -38.02
C GLU A 251 -18.69 30.95 -38.05
N ARG A 252 -18.42 30.42 -39.24
CA ARG A 252 -17.70 29.17 -39.42
C ARG A 252 -16.28 29.26 -38.85
N SER A 253 -15.61 30.40 -39.06
CA SER A 253 -14.29 30.69 -38.52
C SER A 253 -14.28 30.67 -37.01
N PHE A 254 -15.28 31.31 -36.41
CA PHE A 254 -15.45 31.39 -34.94
C PHE A 254 -15.79 30.01 -34.35
N SER A 255 -16.74 29.29 -34.92
CA SER A 255 -17.14 27.94 -34.49
C SER A 255 -15.97 26.97 -34.50
N ALA A 256 -15.18 26.93 -35.58
CA ALA A 256 -14.01 26.08 -35.68
C ALA A 256 -12.94 26.46 -34.62
N ALA A 257 -12.69 27.74 -34.40
CA ALA A 257 -11.72 28.22 -33.42
C ALA A 257 -12.14 27.86 -31.99
N VAL A 258 -13.43 28.03 -31.64
CA VAL A 258 -13.98 27.64 -30.34
C VAL A 258 -13.96 26.13 -30.14
N ALA A 259 -14.26 25.34 -31.20
CA ALA A 259 -14.16 23.90 -31.16
C ALA A 259 -12.73 23.44 -30.82
N VAL A 260 -11.70 24.09 -31.39
CA VAL A 260 -10.29 23.82 -31.06
C VAL A 260 -9.99 24.10 -29.60
N LEU A 261 -10.46 25.23 -29.04
CA LEU A 261 -10.25 25.55 -27.62
C LEU A 261 -10.91 24.52 -26.70
N ILE A 262 -12.12 24.09 -27.04
CA ILE A 262 -12.89 23.15 -26.22
C ILE A 262 -12.26 21.76 -26.26
N ILE A 263 -12.05 21.20 -27.46
CA ILE A 263 -11.55 19.82 -27.59
C ILE A 263 -10.14 19.65 -27.01
N ALA A 264 -9.34 20.70 -27.06
CA ALA A 264 -7.98 20.67 -26.54
C ALA A 264 -7.91 20.74 -25.01
N CYS A 265 -9.02 20.90 -24.30
CA CYS A 265 -9.01 20.87 -22.83
C CYS A 265 -8.69 19.45 -22.31
N PRO A 266 -7.53 19.19 -21.69
CA PRO A 266 -7.20 17.88 -21.17
C PRO A 266 -7.81 17.67 -19.78
N CYS A 267 -9.14 17.82 -19.65
CA CYS A 267 -9.85 17.81 -18.36
C CYS A 267 -9.62 16.51 -17.56
N ALA A 268 -9.49 15.37 -18.28
CA ALA A 268 -9.20 14.06 -17.68
C ALA A 268 -7.76 13.95 -17.12
N LEU A 269 -6.84 14.85 -17.53
CA LEU A 269 -5.44 14.83 -17.10
C LEU A 269 -5.31 15.03 -15.59
N GLY A 270 -6.05 16.00 -15.03
CA GLY A 270 -6.08 16.27 -13.60
C GLY A 270 -6.61 15.13 -12.74
N LEU A 271 -7.35 14.17 -13.37
CA LEU A 271 -7.95 12.99 -12.74
C LEU A 271 -7.09 11.74 -12.85
N ALA A 272 -6.27 11.65 -13.89
CA ALA A 272 -5.57 10.42 -14.29
C ALA A 272 -4.71 9.85 -13.16
N THR A 273 -3.92 10.70 -12.50
CA THR A 273 -3.02 10.28 -11.41
C THR A 273 -3.73 10.16 -10.06
N PRO A 274 -4.44 11.20 -9.54
CA PRO A 274 -5.00 11.12 -8.20
C PRO A 274 -6.02 10.01 -8.01
N THR A 275 -6.87 9.77 -9.02
CA THR A 275 -7.92 8.74 -8.90
C THR A 275 -7.31 7.33 -8.91
N ALA A 276 -6.37 7.05 -9.81
CA ALA A 276 -5.72 5.74 -9.85
C ALA A 276 -4.86 5.48 -8.61
N LEU A 277 -4.13 6.51 -8.13
CA LEU A 277 -3.35 6.44 -6.91
C LEU A 277 -4.25 6.12 -5.70
N LEU A 278 -5.33 6.88 -5.52
CA LEU A 278 -6.25 6.73 -4.40
C LEU A 278 -6.91 5.34 -4.39
N VAL A 279 -7.33 4.83 -5.56
CA VAL A 279 -7.91 3.49 -5.67
C VAL A 279 -6.85 2.40 -5.45
N GLY A 280 -5.65 2.57 -5.99
CA GLY A 280 -4.55 1.61 -5.85
C GLY A 280 -4.04 1.51 -4.41
N THR A 281 -3.76 2.66 -3.77
CA THR A 281 -3.32 2.69 -2.35
C THR A 281 -4.42 2.23 -1.40
N GLY A 282 -5.68 2.60 -1.66
CA GLY A 282 -6.82 2.12 -0.87
C GLY A 282 -7.03 0.61 -1.01
N ARG A 283 -6.80 0.03 -2.20
CA ARG A 283 -6.83 -1.43 -2.37
C ARG A 283 -5.63 -2.09 -1.70
N GLY A 284 -4.44 -1.48 -1.78
CA GLY A 284 -3.26 -1.94 -1.06
C GLY A 284 -3.51 -2.03 0.44
N ALA A 285 -4.04 -0.97 1.05
CA ALA A 285 -4.35 -0.93 2.47
C ALA A 285 -5.32 -2.05 2.89
N GLN A 286 -6.37 -2.33 2.08
CA GLN A 286 -7.28 -3.47 2.31
C GLN A 286 -6.59 -4.84 2.25
N LEU A 287 -5.45 -4.93 1.58
CA LEU A 287 -4.65 -6.15 1.47
C LEU A 287 -3.48 -6.17 2.48
N GLY A 288 -3.46 -5.23 3.42
CA GLY A 288 -2.35 -5.09 4.35
C GLY A 288 -1.06 -4.55 3.73
N ILE A 289 -1.14 -3.84 2.60
CA ILE A 289 -0.01 -3.23 1.90
C ILE A 289 -0.13 -1.71 2.00
N VAL A 290 0.75 -1.08 2.75
CA VAL A 290 0.78 0.38 2.93
C VAL A 290 1.87 0.98 2.05
N ILE A 291 1.48 1.91 1.17
CA ILE A 291 2.37 2.61 0.22
C ILE A 291 2.50 4.05 0.68
N ARG A 292 3.71 4.53 0.99
CA ARG A 292 3.94 5.86 1.58
C ARG A 292 3.81 7.03 0.63
N GLY A 293 3.98 6.84 -0.65
CA GLY A 293 3.95 7.95 -1.59
C GLY A 293 3.79 7.53 -3.05
N PRO A 294 3.39 8.46 -3.90
CA PRO A 294 3.21 8.18 -5.33
C PRO A 294 4.52 7.95 -6.09
N GLU A 295 5.65 8.48 -5.62
CA GLU A 295 7.00 8.25 -6.15
C GLU A 295 7.42 6.79 -6.04
N ILE A 296 6.95 6.10 -5.00
CA ILE A 296 7.24 4.68 -4.74
C ILE A 296 6.74 3.79 -5.89
N LEU A 297 5.63 4.17 -6.53
CA LEU A 297 5.12 3.45 -7.69
C LEU A 297 6.11 3.46 -8.87
N GLU A 298 6.87 4.55 -9.03
CA GLU A 298 7.90 4.65 -10.07
C GLU A 298 9.14 3.83 -9.71
N ASN A 299 9.59 3.90 -8.46
CA ASN A 299 10.70 3.11 -7.93
C ASN A 299 10.40 1.61 -8.07
N THR A 300 9.20 1.16 -7.66
CA THR A 300 8.76 -0.24 -7.76
C THR A 300 8.82 -0.79 -9.20
N ARG A 301 8.67 0.07 -10.20
CA ARG A 301 8.80 -0.35 -11.61
C ARG A 301 10.25 -0.58 -12.01
N GLN A 302 11.17 0.18 -11.45
CA GLN A 302 12.57 0.21 -11.88
C GLN A 302 13.41 -0.88 -11.23
N VAL A 303 12.99 -1.39 -10.06
CA VAL A 303 13.74 -2.42 -9.34
C VAL A 303 13.88 -3.70 -10.18
N ASP A 304 15.10 -4.23 -10.20
CA ASP A 304 15.53 -5.45 -10.86
C ASP A 304 16.15 -6.48 -9.91
N THR A 305 16.54 -6.04 -8.71
CA THR A 305 17.17 -6.86 -7.68
C THR A 305 16.41 -6.69 -6.37
N ILE A 306 16.17 -7.79 -5.65
CA ILE A 306 15.53 -7.77 -4.34
C ILE A 306 16.43 -8.45 -3.31
N VAL A 307 16.92 -7.66 -2.36
CA VAL A 307 17.72 -8.12 -1.23
C VAL A 307 16.76 -8.46 -0.09
N LEU A 308 16.89 -9.65 0.43
CA LEU A 308 16.03 -10.22 1.45
C LEU A 308 16.86 -10.49 2.70
N ASP A 309 16.47 -9.87 3.82
CA ASP A 309 17.02 -10.32 5.10
C ASP A 309 16.57 -11.76 5.38
N LYS A 310 17.37 -12.53 6.10
CA LYS A 310 17.01 -13.92 6.45
C LYS A 310 15.97 -13.93 7.57
N THR A 311 16.34 -13.39 8.72
CA THR A 311 15.62 -13.56 9.99
C THR A 311 14.33 -12.75 10.01
N GLY A 312 13.20 -13.38 10.36
CA GLY A 312 11.90 -12.70 10.37
C GLY A 312 11.31 -12.40 9.00
N THR A 313 12.13 -12.41 7.92
CA THR A 313 11.72 -12.14 6.54
C THR A 313 11.53 -13.44 5.73
N VAL A 314 12.60 -14.15 5.43
CA VAL A 314 12.56 -15.45 4.74
C VAL A 314 12.23 -16.58 5.72
N THR A 315 12.69 -16.46 6.95
CA THR A 315 12.45 -17.40 8.06
C THR A 315 11.44 -16.80 9.05
N THR A 316 10.99 -17.65 9.98
CA THR A 316 10.02 -17.21 11.02
C THR A 316 10.60 -16.21 12.02
N GLY A 317 11.92 -16.15 12.16
CA GLY A 317 12.61 -15.37 13.18
C GLY A 317 12.51 -15.98 14.59
N SER A 318 11.89 -17.14 14.70
CA SER A 318 11.76 -17.90 15.93
C SER A 318 12.40 -19.27 15.78
N MET A 319 13.11 -19.69 16.83
CA MET A 319 13.66 -21.05 16.86
C MET A 319 12.52 -22.05 16.97
N THR A 320 12.68 -23.19 16.28
CA THR A 320 11.79 -24.36 16.34
C THR A 320 12.61 -25.61 16.56
N LEU A 321 12.07 -26.59 17.28
CA LEU A 321 12.69 -27.90 17.40
C LEU A 321 12.65 -28.61 16.04
N THR A 322 13.82 -29.02 15.53
CA THR A 322 13.95 -29.70 14.23
C THR A 322 14.16 -31.19 14.38
N ASP A 323 14.84 -31.62 15.46
CA ASP A 323 15.17 -33.04 15.63
C ASP A 323 15.42 -33.37 17.11
N VAL A 324 15.07 -34.59 17.53
CA VAL A 324 15.37 -35.16 18.85
C VAL A 324 16.14 -36.46 18.61
N ARG A 325 17.36 -36.55 19.15
CA ARG A 325 18.28 -37.67 18.95
C ARG A 325 18.57 -38.32 20.31
N PRO A 326 17.77 -39.30 20.75
CA PRO A 326 18.02 -39.99 22.02
C PRO A 326 19.28 -40.86 21.90
N VAL A 327 19.97 -41.07 23.02
CA VAL A 327 21.02 -42.12 23.08
C VAL A 327 20.36 -43.50 23.20
N PRO A 328 21.05 -44.57 22.80
CA PRO A 328 20.51 -45.94 22.90
C PRO A 328 19.98 -46.26 24.30
N GLY A 329 18.73 -46.66 24.39
CA GLY A 329 18.03 -46.98 25.64
C GLY A 329 17.05 -45.91 26.15
N HIS A 330 16.96 -44.78 25.46
CA HIS A 330 15.98 -43.70 25.74
C HIS A 330 15.07 -43.48 24.53
N ASP A 331 13.89 -42.92 24.80
CA ASP A 331 12.88 -42.57 23.80
C ASP A 331 12.90 -41.07 23.48
N GLU A 332 12.51 -40.72 22.25
CA GLU A 332 12.43 -39.30 21.81
C GLU A 332 11.50 -38.46 22.69
N ASP A 333 10.32 -39.01 23.01
CA ASP A 333 9.32 -38.32 23.81
C ASP A 333 9.78 -38.13 25.26
N GLU A 334 10.51 -39.14 25.84
CA GLU A 334 11.14 -39.02 27.15
C GLU A 334 12.17 -37.88 27.18
N VAL A 335 13.09 -37.88 26.20
CA VAL A 335 14.15 -36.85 26.10
C VAL A 335 13.52 -35.45 25.92
N LEU A 336 12.50 -35.35 25.09
CA LEU A 336 11.82 -34.10 24.82
C LEU A 336 11.04 -33.60 26.03
N ALA A 337 10.30 -34.46 26.74
CA ALA A 337 9.52 -34.11 27.92
C ALA A 337 10.40 -33.60 29.06
N ILE A 338 11.52 -34.26 29.32
CA ILE A 338 12.48 -33.85 30.35
C ILE A 338 13.13 -32.52 29.99
N ALA A 339 13.63 -32.39 28.76
CA ALA A 339 14.24 -31.14 28.27
C ALA A 339 13.25 -29.99 28.30
N GLY A 340 12.01 -30.20 27.84
CA GLY A 340 10.94 -29.22 27.86
C GLY A 340 10.56 -28.77 29.25
N ALA A 341 10.51 -29.69 30.23
CA ALA A 341 10.25 -29.35 31.63
C ALA A 341 11.33 -28.42 32.20
N LEU A 342 12.62 -28.68 31.94
CA LEU A 342 13.71 -27.81 32.37
C LEU A 342 13.63 -26.44 31.69
N GLU A 343 13.46 -26.43 30.36
CA GLU A 343 13.49 -25.21 29.56
C GLU A 343 12.23 -24.34 29.69
N SER A 344 11.13 -24.89 30.21
CA SER A 344 9.91 -24.13 30.52
C SER A 344 10.11 -22.95 31.47
N SER A 345 11.17 -23.00 32.28
CA SER A 345 11.55 -21.96 33.22
C SER A 345 12.58 -20.95 32.66
N SER A 346 12.96 -21.06 31.39
CA SER A 346 13.96 -20.23 30.71
C SER A 346 13.33 -19.36 29.64
N GLU A 347 13.70 -18.08 29.60
CA GLU A 347 13.26 -17.14 28.56
C GLU A 347 14.11 -17.16 27.26
N HIS A 348 15.13 -18.02 27.22
CA HIS A 348 16.01 -18.10 26.05
C HIS A 348 15.27 -18.62 24.81
N PRO A 349 15.50 -18.10 23.57
CA PRO A 349 14.78 -18.53 22.36
C PRO A 349 14.85 -20.03 22.10
N ILE A 350 16.00 -20.68 22.37
CA ILE A 350 16.17 -22.14 22.27
C ILE A 350 15.27 -22.85 23.28
N ALA A 351 15.24 -22.35 24.52
CA ALA A 351 14.44 -22.91 25.59
C ALA A 351 12.95 -22.88 25.25
N ARG A 352 12.45 -21.74 24.79
CA ARG A 352 11.06 -21.58 24.35
C ARG A 352 10.69 -22.56 23.24
N ALA A 353 11.58 -22.76 22.26
CA ALA A 353 11.37 -23.70 21.18
C ALA A 353 11.21 -25.15 21.67
N ILE A 354 12.09 -25.57 22.60
CA ILE A 354 12.06 -26.91 23.16
C ILE A 354 10.83 -27.09 24.06
N ALA A 355 10.54 -26.12 24.94
CA ALA A 355 9.39 -26.16 25.83
C ALA A 355 8.06 -26.19 25.08
N ALA A 356 7.92 -25.38 24.01
CA ALA A 356 6.73 -25.37 23.17
C ALA A 356 6.52 -26.72 22.47
N ALA A 357 7.56 -27.27 21.83
CA ALA A 357 7.49 -28.56 21.17
C ALA A 357 7.19 -29.72 22.15
N ALA A 358 7.76 -29.65 23.37
CA ALA A 358 7.48 -30.64 24.40
C ALA A 358 6.03 -30.56 24.91
N SER A 359 5.50 -29.37 25.13
CA SER A 359 4.11 -29.17 25.53
C SER A 359 3.12 -29.65 24.46
N GLU A 360 3.41 -29.40 23.17
CA GLU A 360 2.57 -29.82 22.04
C GLU A 360 2.57 -31.36 21.87
N ARG A 361 3.77 -31.99 21.96
CA ARG A 361 3.95 -33.42 21.65
C ARG A 361 3.72 -34.33 22.86
N CYS A 362 4.12 -33.88 24.06
CA CYS A 362 4.08 -34.69 25.28
C CYS A 362 2.96 -34.29 26.24
N GLY A 363 2.31 -33.12 26.06
CA GLY A 363 1.26 -32.62 26.96
C GLY A 363 1.81 -31.95 28.23
N ASP A 364 1.24 -32.25 29.39
CA ASP A 364 1.62 -31.64 30.64
C ASP A 364 3.06 -32.02 31.02
N LEU A 365 3.90 -31.01 31.22
CA LEU A 365 5.30 -31.18 31.58
C LEU A 365 5.50 -31.34 33.07
N ALA A 366 6.51 -32.09 33.46
CA ALA A 366 6.86 -32.33 34.88
C ALA A 366 7.25 -31.01 35.57
N THR A 367 6.88 -30.87 36.82
CA THR A 367 7.31 -29.73 37.65
C THR A 367 8.76 -29.86 38.07
N VAL A 368 9.56 -28.84 37.77
CA VAL A 368 10.98 -28.80 38.15
C VAL A 368 11.20 -28.09 39.48
N SER A 369 12.26 -28.49 40.17
CA SER A 369 12.70 -27.85 41.40
C SER A 369 14.18 -27.49 41.31
N GLY A 370 14.59 -26.43 42.04
CA GLY A 370 16.00 -26.03 42.09
C GLY A 370 16.56 -25.54 40.74
N PHE A 371 15.71 -24.89 39.92
CA PHE A 371 16.15 -24.36 38.60
C PHE A 371 17.29 -23.36 38.77
N THR A 372 18.34 -23.54 37.98
CA THR A 372 19.48 -22.63 37.86
C THR A 372 19.85 -22.45 36.40
N ASN A 373 20.14 -21.21 36.01
CA ASN A 373 20.63 -20.87 34.70
C ASN A 373 22.11 -20.45 34.78
N ASP A 374 23.01 -21.26 34.22
CA ASP A 374 24.43 -20.98 34.17
C ASP A 374 24.76 -20.31 32.80
N PRO A 375 25.04 -18.99 32.77
CA PRO A 375 25.29 -18.27 31.55
C PRO A 375 26.40 -18.93 30.69
N GLY A 376 26.08 -19.25 29.42
CA GLY A 376 26.98 -19.86 28.48
C GLY A 376 27.22 -21.38 28.66
N ARG A 377 26.61 -22.00 29.69
CA ARG A 377 26.67 -23.47 29.91
C ARG A 377 25.33 -24.14 29.67
N GLY A 378 24.23 -23.55 30.13
CA GLY A 378 22.90 -24.10 30.00
C GLY A 378 22.06 -24.00 31.28
N VAL A 379 21.01 -24.78 31.36
CA VAL A 379 20.09 -24.82 32.49
C VAL A 379 20.21 -26.15 33.25
N ARG A 380 19.94 -26.10 34.55
CA ARG A 380 19.92 -27.27 35.46
C ARG A 380 18.72 -27.20 36.36
N ALA A 381 18.05 -28.34 36.57
CA ALA A 381 16.97 -28.46 37.54
C ALA A 381 16.83 -29.93 37.97
N SER A 382 16.01 -30.18 39.00
CA SER A 382 15.71 -31.54 39.48
C SER A 382 14.25 -31.89 39.17
N ILE A 383 14.02 -33.11 38.65
CA ILE A 383 12.71 -33.73 38.48
C ILE A 383 12.72 -35.02 39.30
N GLU A 384 11.81 -35.18 40.27
CA GLU A 384 11.68 -36.37 41.14
C GLU A 384 13.00 -36.81 41.83
N GLY A 385 13.87 -35.84 42.11
CA GLY A 385 15.13 -36.08 42.83
C GLY A 385 16.33 -36.39 41.90
N VAL A 386 16.15 -36.55 40.62
CA VAL A 386 17.21 -36.69 39.59
C VAL A 386 17.58 -35.29 39.09
N VAL A 387 18.88 -35.03 39.00
CA VAL A 387 19.38 -33.75 38.48
C VAL A 387 19.57 -33.81 36.96
N TYR A 388 18.88 -32.97 36.23
CA TYR A 388 18.99 -32.85 34.79
C TYR A 388 19.67 -31.56 34.37
N GLU A 389 20.37 -31.58 33.26
CA GLU A 389 21.05 -30.43 32.67
C GLU A 389 20.78 -30.40 31.16
N VAL A 390 20.40 -29.20 30.63
CA VAL A 390 20.36 -28.93 29.19
C VAL A 390 21.41 -27.88 28.87
N GLY A 391 22.29 -28.16 27.93
CA GLY A 391 23.39 -27.26 27.61
C GLY A 391 24.21 -27.68 26.40
N ARG A 392 25.38 -27.04 26.22
CA ARG A 392 26.26 -27.37 25.08
C ARG A 392 26.70 -28.85 25.10
N PRO A 393 26.70 -29.54 23.93
CA PRO A 393 27.27 -30.87 23.83
C PRO A 393 28.74 -30.88 24.27
N SER A 394 29.14 -31.92 25.02
CA SER A 394 30.54 -32.10 25.44
C SER A 394 31.41 -32.76 24.38
N THR A 395 30.79 -33.36 23.37
CA THR A 395 31.45 -34.02 22.23
C THR A 395 30.96 -33.38 20.93
N SER A 396 31.75 -33.44 19.87
CA SER A 396 31.31 -33.01 18.54
C SER A 396 30.12 -33.86 18.11
N VAL A 397 29.01 -33.21 17.84
CA VAL A 397 27.80 -33.84 17.28
C VAL A 397 27.72 -33.42 15.83
N ASP A 398 27.24 -34.32 14.97
CA ASP A 398 26.97 -33.98 13.59
C ASP A 398 25.77 -33.02 13.57
N VAL A 399 26.02 -31.77 13.17
CA VAL A 399 25.07 -30.65 13.17
C VAL A 399 24.76 -30.29 11.73
N ALA A 400 23.49 -30.36 11.36
CA ALA A 400 23.10 -29.88 10.04
C ALA A 400 23.33 -28.36 9.92
N PRO A 401 23.65 -27.83 8.74
CA PRO A 401 23.84 -26.41 8.56
C PRO A 401 22.58 -25.61 8.98
N GLY A 402 22.76 -24.71 9.94
CA GLY A 402 21.66 -23.87 10.47
C GLY A 402 21.03 -24.37 11.75
N GLU A 403 21.39 -25.55 12.23
CA GLU A 403 20.93 -26.07 13.51
C GLU A 403 21.85 -25.64 14.66
N THR A 404 21.23 -25.41 15.80
CA THR A 404 21.91 -25.33 17.11
C THR A 404 21.53 -26.57 17.89
N VAL A 405 22.53 -27.33 18.34
CA VAL A 405 22.30 -28.57 19.10
C VAL A 405 22.57 -28.31 20.59
N VAL A 406 21.66 -28.76 21.43
CA VAL A 406 21.84 -28.83 22.88
C VAL A 406 21.79 -30.29 23.34
N ALA A 407 22.48 -30.61 24.43
CA ALA A 407 22.53 -31.96 25.01
C ALA A 407 21.76 -32.00 26.32
N LEU A 408 20.88 -32.98 26.46
CA LEU A 408 20.25 -33.33 27.74
C LEU A 408 21.09 -34.37 28.48
N ARG A 409 21.33 -34.17 29.77
CA ARG A 409 22.02 -35.12 30.67
C ARG A 409 21.19 -35.32 31.94
N GLY A 410 21.22 -36.54 32.49
CA GLY A 410 20.66 -36.85 33.80
C GLY A 410 21.78 -37.42 34.70
N ASP A 411 22.00 -36.81 35.85
CA ASP A 411 23.10 -37.14 36.78
C ASP A 411 24.47 -37.25 36.10
N GLY A 412 24.70 -36.33 35.09
CA GLY A 412 25.92 -36.29 34.30
C GLY A 412 25.97 -37.28 33.12
N THR A 413 24.99 -38.20 32.99
CA THR A 413 24.93 -39.20 31.90
C THR A 413 24.16 -38.58 30.70
N PRO A 414 24.68 -38.66 29.46
CA PRO A 414 23.97 -38.19 28.29
C PRO A 414 22.68 -39.01 28.06
N LEU A 415 21.56 -38.33 27.81
CA LEU A 415 20.26 -38.93 27.47
C LEU A 415 19.88 -38.68 26.03
N GLY A 416 20.27 -37.55 25.47
CA GLY A 416 19.99 -37.22 24.07
C GLY A 416 20.46 -35.82 23.68
N HIS A 417 20.24 -35.51 22.41
CA HIS A 417 20.51 -34.20 21.83
C HIS A 417 19.22 -33.66 21.19
N LEU A 418 19.01 -32.36 21.31
CA LEU A 418 17.90 -31.66 20.66
C LEU A 418 18.49 -30.62 19.71
N ALA A 419 18.00 -30.63 18.48
CA ALA A 419 18.38 -29.66 17.46
C ALA A 419 17.26 -28.62 17.30
N VAL A 420 17.64 -27.36 17.24
CA VAL A 420 16.74 -26.24 17.00
C VAL A 420 17.29 -25.36 15.89
N ALA A 421 16.41 -24.84 15.03
CA ALA A 421 16.77 -23.93 13.96
C ALA A 421 15.70 -22.87 13.76
N ASP A 422 16.09 -21.76 13.13
CA ASP A 422 15.15 -20.78 12.60
C ASP A 422 14.56 -21.31 11.29
N SER A 423 13.28 -21.67 11.29
CA SER A 423 12.65 -22.37 10.18
C SER A 423 12.26 -21.41 9.05
N VAL A 424 12.40 -21.89 7.81
CA VAL A 424 11.91 -21.17 6.61
C VAL A 424 10.39 -21.10 6.64
N LYS A 425 9.82 -19.92 6.37
CA LYS A 425 8.36 -19.78 6.25
C LYS A 425 7.83 -20.63 5.09
N PRO A 426 6.71 -21.34 5.24
CA PRO A 426 6.18 -22.22 4.19
C PRO A 426 5.94 -21.51 2.84
N SER A 427 5.58 -20.22 2.89
CA SER A 427 5.31 -19.39 1.70
C SER A 427 6.56 -18.86 1.01
N SER A 428 7.75 -18.88 1.66
CA SER A 428 8.94 -18.18 1.16
C SER A 428 9.42 -18.70 -0.20
N ALA A 429 9.45 -20.03 -0.41
CA ALA A 429 9.88 -20.59 -1.70
C ALA A 429 8.96 -20.15 -2.85
N GLU A 430 7.63 -20.13 -2.63
CA GLU A 430 6.67 -19.65 -3.63
C GLU A 430 6.83 -18.14 -3.88
N ALA A 431 6.99 -17.36 -2.82
CA ALA A 431 7.21 -15.92 -2.92
C ALA A 431 8.47 -15.60 -3.77
N ILE A 432 9.57 -16.32 -3.55
CA ILE A 432 10.80 -16.17 -4.33
C ILE A 432 10.56 -16.49 -5.81
N ARG A 433 9.86 -17.58 -6.12
CA ARG A 433 9.49 -17.90 -7.51
C ARG A 433 8.69 -16.78 -8.17
N ARG A 434 7.71 -16.20 -7.44
CA ARG A 434 6.89 -15.11 -7.95
C ARG A 434 7.67 -13.82 -8.15
N LEU A 435 8.56 -13.48 -7.23
CA LEU A 435 9.47 -12.33 -7.36
C LEU A 435 10.36 -12.47 -8.60
N ARG A 436 10.92 -13.67 -8.85
CA ARG A 436 11.63 -13.96 -10.11
C ARG A 436 10.74 -13.83 -11.34
N GLY A 437 9.50 -14.30 -11.27
CA GLY A 437 8.51 -14.13 -12.34
C GLY A 437 8.17 -12.67 -12.65
N LEU A 438 8.37 -11.77 -11.69
CA LEU A 438 8.25 -10.32 -11.87
C LEU A 438 9.53 -9.67 -12.43
N GLY A 439 10.57 -10.46 -12.72
CA GLY A 439 11.85 -10.00 -13.25
C GLY A 439 12.80 -9.45 -12.19
N LEU A 440 12.67 -9.89 -10.93
CA LEU A 440 13.54 -9.51 -9.83
C LEU A 440 14.54 -10.63 -9.56
N GLU A 441 15.81 -10.30 -9.35
CA GLU A 441 16.84 -11.20 -8.92
C GLU A 441 16.91 -11.23 -7.39
N PRO A 442 16.55 -12.33 -6.71
CA PRO A 442 16.58 -12.42 -5.26
C PRO A 442 18.01 -12.66 -4.77
N VAL A 443 18.38 -11.91 -3.72
CA VAL A 443 19.67 -11.98 -3.03
C VAL A 443 19.38 -12.17 -1.55
N LEU A 444 19.97 -13.20 -0.92
CA LEU A 444 19.86 -13.41 0.52
C LEU A 444 20.97 -12.65 1.26
N LEU A 445 20.60 -11.91 2.29
CA LEU A 445 21.51 -11.14 3.14
C LEU A 445 21.35 -11.58 4.60
N THR A 446 22.45 -11.99 5.25
CA THR A 446 22.37 -12.48 6.64
C THR A 446 23.69 -12.29 7.39
N GLY A 447 23.60 -12.17 8.72
CA GLY A 447 24.74 -12.23 9.62
C GLY A 447 25.19 -13.66 9.97
N ASP A 448 24.45 -14.68 9.54
CA ASP A 448 24.80 -16.08 9.79
C ASP A 448 26.03 -16.51 8.99
N ASN A 449 26.62 -17.64 9.40
CA ASN A 449 27.73 -18.24 8.65
C ASN A 449 27.28 -18.73 7.27
N GLU A 450 28.25 -18.86 6.37
CA GLU A 450 28.07 -19.22 4.97
C GLU A 450 27.27 -20.53 4.78
N ALA A 451 27.54 -21.55 5.63
CA ALA A 451 26.88 -22.86 5.52
C ALA A 451 25.38 -22.77 5.81
N THR A 452 25.01 -22.07 6.87
CA THR A 452 23.61 -21.80 7.25
C THR A 452 22.89 -21.00 6.18
N ALA A 453 23.52 -19.91 5.71
CA ALA A 453 22.96 -19.03 4.70
C ALA A 453 22.69 -19.78 3.38
N ARG A 454 23.62 -20.63 2.92
CA ARG A 454 23.46 -21.47 1.72
C ARG A 454 22.39 -22.56 1.88
N SER A 455 22.25 -23.13 3.09
CA SER A 455 21.19 -24.09 3.37
C SER A 455 19.81 -23.47 3.20
N VAL A 456 19.58 -22.29 3.82
CA VAL A 456 18.31 -21.56 3.69
C VAL A 456 18.08 -21.12 2.24
N ALA A 457 19.09 -20.55 1.59
CA ALA A 457 19.02 -20.12 0.19
C ALA A 457 18.63 -21.28 -0.75
N GLY A 458 19.22 -22.46 -0.55
CA GLY A 458 18.89 -23.66 -1.32
C GLY A 458 17.44 -24.12 -1.15
N GLN A 459 16.90 -24.05 0.08
CA GLN A 459 15.50 -24.41 0.35
C GLN A 459 14.49 -23.50 -0.36
N VAL A 460 14.80 -22.20 -0.50
CA VAL A 460 13.92 -21.23 -1.14
C VAL A 460 14.27 -20.93 -2.59
N GLY A 461 15.38 -21.47 -3.08
CA GLY A 461 15.83 -21.31 -4.46
C GLY A 461 16.50 -19.97 -4.73
N ILE A 462 17.29 -19.41 -3.81
CA ILE A 462 18.10 -18.20 -3.99
C ILE A 462 19.54 -18.62 -4.33
N ASP A 463 20.11 -18.06 -5.40
CA ASP A 463 21.45 -18.41 -5.87
C ASP A 463 22.53 -17.48 -5.28
N THR A 464 22.20 -16.20 -5.08
CA THR A 464 23.14 -15.17 -4.60
C THR A 464 22.98 -14.97 -3.09
N VAL A 465 24.06 -15.18 -2.34
CA VAL A 465 24.07 -15.11 -0.88
C VAL A 465 25.20 -14.20 -0.41
N HIS A 466 24.89 -13.28 0.50
CA HIS A 466 25.85 -12.51 1.29
C HIS A 466 25.71 -12.92 2.75
N ALA A 467 26.62 -13.74 3.23
CA ALA A 467 26.69 -14.26 4.59
C ALA A 467 27.69 -13.45 5.45
N GLU A 468 27.65 -13.66 6.76
CA GLU A 468 28.55 -13.05 7.76
C GLU A 468 28.57 -11.50 7.71
N VAL A 469 27.45 -10.89 7.26
CA VAL A 469 27.33 -9.44 7.11
C VAL A 469 26.90 -8.82 8.44
N LEU A 470 27.73 -7.92 8.98
CA LEU A 470 27.38 -7.18 10.19
C LEU A 470 26.21 -6.22 9.91
N PRO A 471 25.39 -5.88 10.92
CA PRO A 471 24.28 -4.92 10.76
C PRO A 471 24.71 -3.60 10.12
N SER A 472 25.90 -3.06 10.49
CA SER A 472 26.48 -1.85 9.90
C SER A 472 26.79 -1.99 8.40
N ASP A 473 27.10 -3.20 7.95
CA ASP A 473 27.62 -3.45 6.61
C ASP A 473 26.50 -3.81 5.61
N LYS A 474 25.29 -4.06 6.09
CA LYS A 474 24.10 -4.29 5.22
C LYS A 474 23.88 -3.13 4.23
N VAL A 475 24.13 -1.89 4.68
CA VAL A 475 24.07 -0.69 3.83
C VAL A 475 25.11 -0.74 2.72
N ALA A 476 26.33 -1.23 3.02
CA ALA A 476 27.40 -1.32 2.04
C ALA A 476 27.04 -2.30 0.91
N VAL A 477 26.46 -3.47 1.23
CA VAL A 477 26.01 -4.44 0.23
C VAL A 477 24.97 -3.83 -0.71
N VAL A 478 23.95 -3.12 -0.17
CA VAL A 478 22.96 -2.41 -0.99
C VAL A 478 23.64 -1.38 -1.89
N SER A 479 24.56 -0.58 -1.34
CA SER A 479 25.29 0.46 -2.08
C SER A 479 26.18 -0.12 -3.18
N GLU A 480 26.84 -1.25 -2.95
CA GLU A 480 27.64 -1.95 -3.94
C GLU A 480 26.80 -2.45 -5.12
N LEU A 481 25.63 -3.05 -4.85
CA LEU A 481 24.71 -3.46 -5.89
C LEU A 481 24.21 -2.25 -6.71
N GLN A 482 23.91 -1.13 -6.04
CA GLN A 482 23.53 0.11 -6.71
C GLN A 482 24.68 0.69 -7.55
N ALA A 483 25.90 0.66 -7.04
CA ALA A 483 27.10 1.08 -7.79
C ALA A 483 27.39 0.20 -9.02
N ALA A 484 27.01 -1.09 -8.96
CA ALA A 484 27.02 -2.01 -10.10
C ALA A 484 25.91 -1.75 -11.13
N GLY A 485 25.10 -0.71 -10.92
CA GLY A 485 24.00 -0.31 -11.83
C GLY A 485 22.67 -1.01 -11.58
N ARG A 486 22.55 -1.78 -10.50
CA ARG A 486 21.31 -2.44 -10.12
C ARG A 486 20.34 -1.46 -9.45
N ARG A 487 19.05 -1.70 -9.63
CA ARG A 487 17.98 -1.02 -8.89
C ARG A 487 17.47 -1.95 -7.80
N VAL A 488 17.78 -1.61 -6.56
CA VAL A 488 17.69 -2.51 -5.41
C VAL A 488 16.43 -2.25 -4.62
N ALA A 489 15.60 -3.30 -4.44
CA ALA A 489 14.62 -3.36 -3.36
C ALA A 489 15.26 -4.07 -2.15
N MET A 490 15.00 -3.61 -0.94
CA MET A 490 15.41 -4.26 0.31
C MET A 490 14.17 -4.63 1.12
N VAL A 491 14.11 -5.87 1.60
CA VAL A 491 13.05 -6.38 2.51
C VAL A 491 13.68 -6.76 3.83
N GLY A 492 13.15 -6.25 4.93
CA GLY A 492 13.64 -6.55 6.28
C GLY A 492 12.60 -6.22 7.35
N ASP A 493 12.85 -6.66 8.59
CA ASP A 493 11.94 -6.47 9.72
C ASP A 493 12.61 -5.79 10.93
N GLY A 494 13.93 -5.80 11.03
CA GLY A 494 14.68 -5.39 12.21
C GLY A 494 15.13 -3.93 12.23
N VAL A 495 15.48 -3.46 13.43
CA VAL A 495 16.19 -2.17 13.62
C VAL A 495 17.49 -2.15 12.80
N ASN A 496 18.15 -3.32 12.69
CA ASN A 496 19.40 -3.51 11.97
C ASN A 496 19.26 -3.29 10.46
N ASP A 497 18.03 -3.35 9.93
CA ASP A 497 17.74 -3.19 8.51
C ASP A 497 17.33 -1.76 8.14
N ALA A 498 16.97 -0.93 9.12
CA ALA A 498 16.42 0.41 8.88
C ALA A 498 17.32 1.26 7.96
N ALA A 499 18.64 1.23 8.18
CA ALA A 499 19.58 1.97 7.35
C ALA A 499 19.67 1.41 5.92
N ALA A 500 19.64 0.08 5.76
CA ALA A 500 19.64 -0.58 4.45
C ALA A 500 18.33 -0.38 3.69
N LEU A 501 17.18 -0.40 4.40
CA LEU A 501 15.86 -0.08 3.86
C LEU A 501 15.82 1.36 3.32
N ALA A 502 16.37 2.33 4.08
CA ALA A 502 16.45 3.73 3.66
C ALA A 502 17.41 3.95 2.49
N GLN A 503 18.49 3.16 2.38
CA GLN A 503 19.48 3.25 1.30
C GLN A 503 18.96 2.68 -0.01
N ALA A 504 18.11 1.64 0.03
CA ALA A 504 17.59 0.98 -1.15
C ALA A 504 16.76 1.91 -2.04
N ASP A 505 16.67 1.60 -3.35
CA ASP A 505 15.76 2.32 -4.26
C ASP A 505 14.29 2.07 -3.89
N LEU A 506 14.01 0.96 -3.18
CA LEU A 506 12.71 0.60 -2.64
C LEU A 506 12.87 -0.15 -1.31
N GLY A 507 12.58 0.48 -0.19
CA GLY A 507 12.55 -0.16 1.12
C GLY A 507 11.19 -0.79 1.42
N ILE A 508 11.17 -2.06 1.83
CA ILE A 508 9.95 -2.81 2.17
C ILE A 508 10.11 -3.36 3.59
N ALA A 509 9.32 -2.85 4.54
CA ALA A 509 9.31 -3.36 5.90
C ALA A 509 8.22 -4.42 6.09
N MET A 510 8.56 -5.48 6.83
CA MET A 510 7.59 -6.48 7.30
C MET A 510 6.81 -5.92 8.49
N GLY A 511 5.54 -6.28 8.63
CA GLY A 511 4.63 -5.75 9.66
C GLY A 511 4.97 -6.16 11.09
N SER A 512 5.70 -7.27 11.26
CA SER A 512 6.34 -7.65 12.53
C SER A 512 7.56 -6.79 12.86
N GLY A 513 7.97 -5.93 11.92
CA GLY A 513 9.17 -5.12 12.05
C GLY A 513 9.05 -4.03 13.11
N THR A 514 10.21 -3.54 13.52
CA THR A 514 10.31 -2.44 14.46
C THR A 514 9.82 -1.11 13.87
N ASP A 515 9.39 -0.19 14.72
CA ASP A 515 8.99 1.16 14.31
C ASP A 515 10.06 1.85 13.46
N ALA A 516 11.35 1.61 13.74
CA ALA A 516 12.46 2.17 12.99
C ALA A 516 12.51 1.62 11.55
N ALA A 517 12.33 0.31 11.35
CA ALA A 517 12.26 -0.31 10.03
C ALA A 517 11.02 0.18 9.26
N ILE A 518 9.87 0.22 9.93
CA ILE A 518 8.64 0.75 9.36
C ILE A 518 8.84 2.21 8.92
N GLN A 519 9.43 3.07 9.75
CA GLN A 519 9.68 4.48 9.41
C GLN A 519 10.70 4.67 8.28
N ALA A 520 11.65 3.79 8.14
CA ALA A 520 12.67 3.85 7.09
C ALA A 520 12.19 3.31 5.73
N SER A 521 11.07 2.58 5.69
CA SER A 521 10.59 1.90 4.49
C SER A 521 9.69 2.77 3.61
N ASP A 522 9.62 2.45 2.33
CA ASP A 522 8.69 2.99 1.33
C ASP A 522 7.36 2.24 1.30
N LEU A 523 7.43 0.94 1.51
CA LEU A 523 6.29 0.02 1.61
C LEU A 523 6.31 -0.66 2.96
N THR A 524 5.15 -0.78 3.60
CA THR A 524 4.98 -1.58 4.83
C THR A 524 3.98 -2.69 4.55
N LEU A 525 4.39 -3.92 4.86
CA LEU A 525 3.56 -5.11 4.72
C LEU A 525 3.02 -5.48 6.10
N VAL A 526 1.74 -5.29 6.34
CA VAL A 526 1.10 -5.61 7.64
C VAL A 526 1.20 -7.10 7.94
N ARG A 527 1.10 -7.92 6.90
CA ARG A 527 1.40 -9.35 6.99
C ARG A 527 2.91 -9.57 6.97
N SER A 528 3.41 -10.34 7.92
CA SER A 528 4.81 -10.77 7.92
C SER A 528 5.06 -11.93 6.95
N ASP A 529 4.50 -11.85 5.74
CA ASP A 529 4.60 -12.84 4.67
C ASP A 529 5.24 -12.23 3.42
N LEU A 530 6.24 -12.92 2.90
CA LEU A 530 6.97 -12.49 1.71
C LEU A 530 6.11 -12.51 0.43
N MET A 531 5.01 -13.28 0.40
CA MET A 531 4.00 -13.22 -0.66
C MET A 531 3.42 -11.83 -0.81
N SER A 532 3.21 -11.13 0.30
CA SER A 532 2.71 -9.75 0.30
C SER A 532 3.68 -8.78 -0.38
N ALA A 533 5.01 -9.04 -0.37
CA ALA A 533 5.99 -8.24 -1.11
C ALA A 533 5.79 -8.38 -2.63
N ALA A 534 5.57 -9.60 -3.12
CA ALA A 534 5.27 -9.83 -4.53
C ALA A 534 3.98 -9.13 -4.97
N ASP A 535 2.94 -9.19 -4.13
CA ASP A 535 1.66 -8.53 -4.41
C ASP A 535 1.76 -7.00 -4.33
N ALA A 536 2.56 -6.45 -3.42
CA ALA A 536 2.83 -5.02 -3.32
C ALA A 536 3.49 -4.49 -4.60
N ILE A 537 4.47 -5.22 -5.14
CA ILE A 537 5.14 -4.89 -6.39
C ILE A 537 4.17 -4.99 -7.58
N ARG A 538 3.36 -6.05 -7.65
CA ARG A 538 2.33 -6.22 -8.72
C ARG A 538 1.30 -5.09 -8.69
N LEU A 539 0.75 -4.78 -7.52
CA LEU A 539 -0.25 -3.73 -7.35
C LEU A 539 0.32 -2.36 -7.72
N SER A 540 1.53 -2.05 -7.25
CA SER A 540 2.21 -0.79 -7.54
C SER A 540 2.47 -0.62 -9.04
N ARG A 541 3.01 -1.66 -9.71
CA ARG A 541 3.22 -1.68 -11.16
C ARG A 541 1.92 -1.52 -11.94
N ARG A 542 0.83 -2.18 -11.51
CA ARG A 542 -0.49 -2.08 -12.14
C ARG A 542 -1.11 -0.70 -11.94
N THR A 543 -0.95 -0.11 -10.76
CA THR A 543 -1.41 1.25 -10.47
C THR A 543 -0.69 2.26 -11.37
N LEU A 544 0.64 2.18 -11.47
CA LEU A 544 1.42 3.04 -12.36
C LEU A 544 1.05 2.86 -13.84
N ALA A 545 0.85 1.61 -14.29
CA ALA A 545 0.41 1.33 -15.66
C ALA A 545 -0.97 1.94 -15.94
N THR A 546 -1.90 1.88 -14.98
CA THR A 546 -3.21 2.53 -15.08
C THR A 546 -3.07 4.05 -15.17
N ILE A 547 -2.21 4.67 -14.34
CA ILE A 547 -1.91 6.11 -14.43
C ILE A 547 -1.39 6.48 -15.82
N LYS A 548 -0.37 5.77 -16.32
CA LYS A 548 0.23 6.03 -17.64
C LYS A 548 -0.78 5.83 -18.78
N GLY A 549 -1.61 4.79 -18.69
CA GLY A 549 -2.69 4.55 -19.65
C GLY A 549 -3.73 5.66 -19.64
N ASN A 550 -4.15 6.12 -18.47
CA ASN A 550 -5.07 7.24 -18.33
C ASN A 550 -4.51 8.53 -18.91
N LEU A 551 -3.24 8.84 -18.64
CA LEU A 551 -2.55 10.00 -19.19
C LEU A 551 -2.44 9.93 -20.71
N PHE A 552 -2.06 8.77 -21.25
CA PHE A 552 -1.99 8.56 -22.70
C PHE A 552 -3.34 8.85 -23.36
N TRP A 553 -4.42 8.24 -22.88
CA TRP A 553 -5.75 8.46 -23.46
C TRP A 553 -6.26 9.87 -23.25
N ALA A 554 -5.96 10.51 -22.10
CA ALA A 554 -6.34 11.91 -21.84
C ALA A 554 -5.69 12.91 -22.82
N PHE A 555 -4.54 12.56 -23.42
CA PHE A 555 -3.89 13.37 -24.45
C PHE A 555 -4.20 12.92 -25.89
N ALA A 556 -4.23 11.61 -26.11
CA ALA A 556 -4.30 11.06 -27.48
C ALA A 556 -5.54 11.51 -28.24
N TYR A 557 -6.71 11.49 -27.60
CA TYR A 557 -7.93 11.92 -28.27
C TYR A 557 -7.94 13.43 -28.58
N ASN A 558 -7.33 14.27 -27.71
CA ASN A 558 -7.21 15.71 -27.97
C ASN A 558 -6.33 15.97 -29.20
N VAL A 559 -5.15 15.34 -29.24
CA VAL A 559 -4.22 15.47 -30.36
C VAL A 559 -4.85 15.02 -31.67
N LEU A 560 -5.63 13.94 -31.67
CA LEU A 560 -6.32 13.43 -32.85
C LEU A 560 -7.51 14.29 -33.28
N ALA A 561 -8.22 14.89 -32.31
CA ALA A 561 -9.43 15.67 -32.60
C ALA A 561 -9.15 17.15 -32.96
N ILE A 562 -8.01 17.72 -32.54
CA ILE A 562 -7.62 19.10 -32.91
C ILE A 562 -7.61 19.31 -34.43
N PRO A 563 -6.99 18.48 -35.27
CA PRO A 563 -7.04 18.65 -36.73
C PRO A 563 -8.46 18.60 -37.30
N LEU A 564 -9.34 17.76 -36.72
CA LEU A 564 -10.75 17.69 -37.14
C LEU A 564 -11.50 18.97 -36.76
N ALA A 565 -11.24 19.54 -35.58
CA ALA A 565 -11.79 20.81 -35.17
C ALA A 565 -11.27 21.96 -36.08
N MET A 566 -9.97 21.99 -36.38
CA MET A 566 -9.36 22.96 -37.28
C MET A 566 -9.95 22.87 -38.71
N ALA A 567 -10.27 21.66 -39.16
CA ALA A 567 -10.92 21.42 -40.45
C ALA A 567 -12.44 21.76 -40.44
N GLY A 568 -12.99 22.28 -39.35
CA GLY A 568 -14.41 22.59 -39.20
C GLY A 568 -15.33 21.36 -39.21
N ARG A 569 -14.79 20.17 -38.92
CA ARG A 569 -15.51 18.88 -38.88
C ARG A 569 -15.91 18.43 -37.49
N LEU A 570 -15.77 19.28 -36.48
CA LEU A 570 -16.11 18.99 -35.10
C LEU A 570 -16.87 20.16 -34.52
N SER A 571 -18.12 19.94 -34.11
CA SER A 571 -18.89 21.00 -33.45
C SER A 571 -18.42 21.17 -31.98
N PRO A 572 -18.53 22.38 -31.42
CA PRO A 572 -18.20 22.64 -30.01
C PRO A 572 -18.97 21.75 -29.01
N ALA A 573 -20.22 21.39 -29.31
CA ALA A 573 -21.04 20.50 -28.48
C ALA A 573 -20.50 19.06 -28.45
N VAL A 574 -20.13 18.51 -29.61
CA VAL A 574 -19.50 17.19 -29.73
C VAL A 574 -18.14 17.17 -29.02
N ALA A 575 -17.35 18.25 -29.16
CA ALA A 575 -16.10 18.41 -28.42
C ALA A 575 -16.31 18.34 -26.89
N GLY A 576 -17.33 19.03 -26.37
CA GLY A 576 -17.68 18.99 -24.95
C GLY A 576 -18.12 17.60 -24.47
N ALA A 577 -18.93 16.90 -25.27
CA ALA A 577 -19.36 15.54 -24.98
C ALA A 577 -18.17 14.56 -24.95
N ALA A 578 -17.23 14.65 -25.90
CA ALA A 578 -16.01 13.83 -25.94
C ALA A 578 -15.15 14.03 -24.69
N MET A 579 -15.01 15.27 -24.20
CA MET A 579 -14.29 15.56 -22.96
C MET A 579 -14.94 14.92 -21.74
N ALA A 580 -16.28 15.02 -21.61
CA ALA A 580 -17.02 14.40 -20.51
C ALA A 580 -16.82 12.88 -20.52
N PHE A 581 -16.91 12.25 -21.70
CA PHE A 581 -16.68 10.82 -21.88
C PHE A 581 -15.26 10.41 -21.47
N SER A 582 -14.25 11.18 -21.84
CA SER A 582 -12.85 10.95 -21.46
C SER A 582 -12.67 10.94 -19.93
N SER A 583 -13.31 11.88 -19.21
CA SER A 583 -13.26 11.92 -17.75
C SER A 583 -13.90 10.68 -17.12
N VAL A 584 -15.06 10.26 -17.64
CA VAL A 584 -15.73 9.02 -17.18
C VAL A 584 -14.87 7.80 -17.47
N PHE A 585 -14.22 7.74 -18.63
CA PHE A 585 -13.31 6.64 -18.98
C PHE A 585 -12.15 6.53 -18.01
N VAL A 586 -11.45 7.63 -17.69
CA VAL A 586 -10.30 7.67 -16.77
C VAL A 586 -10.71 7.21 -15.37
N VAL A 587 -11.85 7.68 -14.86
CA VAL A 587 -12.37 7.25 -13.56
C VAL A 587 -12.72 5.76 -13.57
N SER A 588 -13.44 5.30 -14.61
CA SER A 588 -13.84 3.89 -14.73
C SER A 588 -12.65 2.95 -14.83
N ASN A 589 -11.63 3.34 -15.61
CA ASN A 589 -10.38 2.57 -15.73
C ASN A 589 -9.62 2.51 -14.40
N SER A 590 -9.57 3.61 -13.65
CA SER A 590 -8.96 3.64 -12.31
C SER A 590 -9.69 2.74 -11.31
N LEU A 591 -11.03 2.71 -11.36
CA LEU A 591 -11.84 1.87 -10.48
C LEU A 591 -11.62 0.35 -10.70
N ARG A 592 -11.07 -0.06 -11.85
CA ARG A 592 -10.69 -1.48 -12.09
C ARG A 592 -9.64 -1.98 -11.12
N LEU A 593 -8.82 -1.08 -10.52
CA LEU A 593 -7.84 -1.44 -9.50
C LEU A 593 -8.49 -2.02 -8.23
N LYS A 594 -9.74 -1.70 -7.92
CA LYS A 594 -10.48 -2.31 -6.81
C LYS A 594 -10.61 -3.83 -6.94
N ARG A 595 -10.57 -4.35 -8.18
CA ARG A 595 -10.68 -5.78 -8.48
C ARG A 595 -9.33 -6.50 -8.48
N PHE A 596 -8.27 -5.84 -8.02
CA PHE A 596 -6.98 -6.51 -7.85
C PHE A 596 -7.12 -7.62 -6.80
N GLN A 597 -6.72 -8.83 -7.16
CA GLN A 597 -6.70 -9.99 -6.27
C GLN A 597 -5.24 -10.29 -5.90
N PRO A 598 -4.98 -10.57 -4.62
CA PRO A 598 -3.69 -11.09 -4.21
C PRO A 598 -3.43 -12.42 -4.89
N SER A 599 -2.22 -12.87 -4.85
CA SER A 599 -1.83 -14.19 -5.32
C SER A 599 -2.18 -15.20 -4.23
N ASP A 600 -2.94 -16.22 -4.59
CA ASP A 600 -3.25 -17.34 -3.71
C ASP A 600 -1.99 -18.16 -3.43
#